data_a178320090f94735ac4f09933332e681
#
_entry.id   a178320090f94735ac4f09933332e681
#
_cell.length_a   1.000
_cell.length_b   1.000
_cell.length_c   1.000
_cell.angle_alpha   90.00
_cell.angle_beta   90.00
_cell.angle_gamma   90.00
#
_symmetry.space_group_name_H-M   'P 1'
#
loop_
_entity.id
_entity.type
_entity.pdbx_description
1 polymer ?
#
loop_
_entity_poly.entity_id
_entity_poly.type
_entity_poly.pdbx_seq_one_letter_code
_entity_poly.pdbx_strand_id
1 'polypeptide(L)'
;MLVHGAYHGPWCWEDNFKPFFVKRGYSVIVVNFSNPNPKVKINDYMEHLNEVVGEISGKVYIISHSLGTAIVEKYITKFSPKLEAVVFLTPSPVIKSLQKAFLVNFHNIMRSKSCFYFSNRLDESV
;
A
#
# COMPACT_ATOMS: atom_id res chain seq x y z
N MET A 1 7.90 2.28 3.40
CA MET A 1 7.72 0.97 2.70
C MET A 1 7.01 1.20 1.39
N LEU A 2 7.43 0.52 0.31
CA LEU A 2 6.87 0.65 -1.03
C LEU A 2 6.27 -0.70 -1.46
N VAL A 3 4.99 -0.70 -1.87
CA VAL A 3 4.21 -1.90 -2.19
C VAL A 3 3.70 -1.83 -3.62
N HIS A 4 4.18 -2.74 -4.48
CA HIS A 4 3.86 -2.73 -5.91
C HIS A 4 2.50 -3.38 -6.25
N GLY A 5 2.01 -3.13 -7.45
CA GLY A 5 0.79 -3.71 -7.99
C GLY A 5 0.99 -5.03 -8.70
N ALA A 6 -0.09 -5.57 -9.28
CA ALA A 6 -0.04 -6.75 -10.14
C ALA A 6 0.86 -6.49 -11.37
N TYR A 7 1.49 -7.54 -11.87
CA TYR A 7 2.41 -7.49 -13.02
C TYR A 7 3.62 -6.57 -12.84
N HIS A 8 3.84 -6.06 -11.62
CA HIS A 8 4.99 -5.27 -11.23
C HIS A 8 5.83 -6.05 -10.21
N GLY A 9 7.03 -5.56 -9.97
CA GLY A 9 7.94 -6.06 -8.96
C GLY A 9 8.66 -4.91 -8.27
N PRO A 10 9.62 -5.19 -7.39
CA PRO A 10 10.42 -4.18 -6.70
C PRO A 10 11.05 -3.14 -7.65
N TRP A 11 11.40 -3.57 -8.84
CA TRP A 11 12.05 -2.74 -9.88
C TRP A 11 11.27 -1.45 -10.21
N CYS A 12 9.94 -1.44 -10.11
CA CYS A 12 9.14 -0.25 -10.43
C CYS A 12 9.37 0.93 -9.47
N TRP A 13 10.02 0.68 -8.33
CA TRP A 13 10.34 1.69 -7.32
C TRP A 13 11.81 2.12 -7.31
N GLU A 14 12.70 1.33 -7.93
CA GLU A 14 14.15 1.46 -7.76
C GLU A 14 14.71 2.75 -8.40
N ASP A 15 14.20 3.16 -9.55
CA ASP A 15 14.79 4.28 -10.30
C ASP A 15 14.41 5.66 -9.77
N ASN A 16 13.19 5.81 -9.24
CA ASN A 16 12.65 7.11 -8.87
C ASN A 16 12.24 7.21 -7.39
N PHE A 17 11.31 6.37 -6.95
CA PHE A 17 10.73 6.49 -5.60
C PHE A 17 11.76 6.19 -4.50
N LYS A 18 12.44 5.08 -4.60
CA LYS A 18 13.43 4.67 -3.60
C LYS A 18 14.56 5.70 -3.44
N PRO A 19 15.24 6.14 -4.52
CA PRO A 19 16.27 7.17 -4.41
C PRO A 19 15.76 8.51 -3.88
N PHE A 20 14.53 8.89 -4.24
CA PHE A 20 13.91 10.11 -3.77
C PHE A 20 13.77 10.14 -2.24
N PHE A 21 13.30 9.04 -1.64
CA PHE A 21 13.11 8.95 -0.20
C PHE A 21 14.44 8.74 0.55
N VAL A 22 15.35 7.93 -0.01
CA VAL A 22 16.68 7.71 0.58
C VAL A 22 17.45 9.02 0.68
N LYS A 23 17.44 9.87 -0.37
CA LYS A 23 18.07 11.20 -0.35
C LYS A 23 17.49 12.14 0.72
N ARG A 24 16.30 11.86 1.22
CA ARG A 24 15.61 12.61 2.30
C ARG A 24 15.75 12.00 3.67
N GLY A 25 16.62 10.99 3.81
CA GLY A 25 16.94 10.37 5.10
C GLY A 25 15.98 9.26 5.54
N TYR A 26 15.10 8.78 4.65
CA TYR A 26 14.24 7.64 4.98
C TYR A 26 14.93 6.31 4.70
N SER A 27 14.77 5.35 5.61
CA SER A 27 15.04 3.95 5.31
C SER A 27 13.92 3.39 4.44
N VAL A 28 14.25 2.85 3.27
CA VAL A 28 13.25 2.39 2.30
C VAL A 28 13.26 0.88 2.16
N ILE A 29 12.13 0.27 2.50
CA ILE A 29 11.86 -1.16 2.26
C ILE A 29 10.96 -1.26 1.04
N VAL A 30 11.36 -2.01 0.04
CA VAL A 30 10.56 -2.35 -1.13
C VAL A 30 10.06 -3.78 -0.95
N VAL A 31 8.75 -3.94 -0.82
CA VAL A 31 8.14 -5.25 -0.62
C VAL A 31 8.12 -6.00 -1.95
N ASN A 32 8.54 -7.25 -1.93
CA ASN A 32 8.49 -8.14 -3.09
C ASN A 32 7.37 -9.16 -2.93
N PHE A 33 6.33 -9.00 -3.73
CA PHE A 33 5.23 -9.96 -3.85
C PHE A 33 5.39 -10.94 -5.01
N SER A 34 6.54 -10.93 -5.67
CA SER A 34 6.82 -11.85 -6.78
C SER A 34 6.98 -13.26 -6.25
N ASN A 35 5.88 -13.98 -6.15
CA ASN A 35 5.91 -15.39 -5.80
C ASN A 35 5.43 -16.20 -7.02
N PRO A 36 6.25 -17.09 -7.57
CA PRO A 36 5.88 -17.92 -8.72
C PRO A 36 4.83 -18.99 -8.38
N ASN A 37 4.50 -19.18 -7.11
CA ASN A 37 3.50 -20.16 -6.70
C ASN A 37 2.08 -19.65 -6.98
N PRO A 38 1.31 -20.25 -7.90
CA PRO A 38 -0.05 -19.81 -8.22
C PRO A 38 -1.06 -20.02 -7.07
N LYS A 39 -0.68 -20.71 -6.00
CA LYS A 39 -1.51 -20.95 -4.83
C LYS A 39 -1.44 -19.81 -3.79
N VAL A 40 -0.54 -18.83 -3.97
CA VAL A 40 -0.41 -17.69 -3.07
C VAL A 40 -1.67 -16.84 -3.11
N LYS A 41 -2.23 -16.56 -1.95
CA LYS A 41 -3.46 -15.78 -1.78
C LYS A 41 -3.13 -14.39 -1.22
N ILE A 42 -4.09 -13.49 -1.30
CA ILE A 42 -3.97 -12.13 -0.71
C ILE A 42 -3.63 -12.20 0.78
N ASN A 43 -4.14 -13.19 1.49
CA ASN A 43 -3.84 -13.36 2.91
C ASN A 43 -2.34 -13.59 3.18
N ASP A 44 -1.66 -14.34 2.33
CA ASP A 44 -0.23 -14.63 2.48
C ASP A 44 0.60 -13.33 2.32
N TYR A 45 0.17 -12.46 1.41
CA TYR A 45 0.78 -11.13 1.26
C TYR A 45 0.53 -10.22 2.47
N MET A 46 -0.65 -10.31 3.09
CA MET A 46 -0.94 -9.53 4.29
C MET A 46 -0.14 -10.01 5.49
N GLU A 47 0.02 -11.33 5.67
CA GLU A 47 0.88 -11.90 6.72
C GLU A 47 2.34 -11.45 6.52
N HIS A 48 2.85 -11.52 5.29
CA HIS A 48 4.18 -11.03 4.98
C HIS A 48 4.35 -9.53 5.29
N LEU A 49 3.35 -8.69 4.97
CA LEU A 49 3.39 -7.28 5.38
C LEU A 49 3.44 -7.13 6.90
N ASN A 50 2.68 -7.94 7.62
CA ASN A 50 2.64 -7.90 9.07
C ASN A 50 3.98 -8.27 9.70
N GLU A 51 4.65 -9.27 9.16
CA GLU A 51 6.01 -9.66 9.56
C GLU A 51 7.00 -8.50 9.34
N VAL A 52 7.04 -7.96 8.10
CA VAL A 52 7.96 -6.87 7.74
C VAL A 52 7.71 -5.61 8.58
N VAL A 53 6.46 -5.23 8.82
CA VAL A 53 6.13 -4.07 9.66
C VAL A 53 6.49 -4.32 11.13
N GLY A 54 6.30 -5.55 11.61
CA GLY A 54 6.62 -5.94 12.97
C GLY A 54 8.12 -5.84 13.32
N GLU A 55 9.00 -5.96 12.34
CA GLU A 55 10.44 -5.83 12.50
C GLU A 55 10.92 -4.36 12.56
N ILE A 56 10.07 -3.39 12.22
CA ILE A 56 10.44 -1.98 12.17
C ILE A 56 10.20 -1.32 13.53
N SER A 57 11.26 -0.88 14.16
CA SER A 57 11.21 -0.18 15.46
C SER A 57 10.79 1.29 15.38
N GLY A 58 10.73 1.87 14.19
CA GLY A 58 10.46 3.29 13.96
C GLY A 58 9.06 3.59 13.43
N LYS A 59 8.87 4.82 12.96
CA LYS A 59 7.65 5.26 12.27
C LYS A 59 7.55 4.61 10.90
N VAL A 60 6.41 4.01 10.59
CA VAL A 60 6.17 3.32 9.32
C VAL A 60 5.24 4.14 8.44
N TYR A 61 5.69 4.41 7.22
CA TYR A 61 4.93 5.00 6.13
C TYR A 61 4.79 3.97 5.02
N ILE A 62 3.59 3.81 4.45
CA ILE A 62 3.36 2.90 3.33
C ILE A 62 2.92 3.69 2.11
N ILE A 63 3.56 3.42 0.97
CA ILE A 63 3.09 3.85 -0.35
C ILE A 63 2.77 2.60 -1.15
N SER A 64 1.55 2.50 -1.63
CA SER A 64 1.10 1.33 -2.39
C SER A 64 0.49 1.73 -3.72
N HIS A 65 0.61 0.85 -4.73
CA HIS A 65 0.15 1.08 -6.08
C HIS A 65 -0.79 -0.04 -6.54
N SER A 66 -1.89 0.33 -7.20
CA SER A 66 -2.83 -0.58 -7.87
C SER A 66 -3.29 -1.75 -6.96
N LEU A 67 -3.07 -3.01 -7.33
CA LEU A 67 -3.41 -4.18 -6.51
C LEU A 67 -2.73 -4.16 -5.13
N GLY A 68 -1.54 -3.60 -5.01
CA GLY A 68 -0.86 -3.41 -3.73
C GLY A 68 -1.69 -2.59 -2.75
N THR A 69 -2.50 -1.65 -3.25
CA THR A 69 -3.43 -0.87 -2.44
C THR A 69 -4.49 -1.76 -1.78
N ALA A 70 -5.09 -2.68 -2.54
CA ALA A 70 -6.09 -3.60 -1.99
C ALA A 70 -5.50 -4.55 -0.92
N ILE A 71 -4.23 -4.94 -1.09
CA ILE A 71 -3.52 -5.75 -0.09
C ILE A 71 -3.29 -4.92 1.18
N VAL A 72 -2.80 -3.69 1.04
CA VAL A 72 -2.53 -2.79 2.18
C VAL A 72 -3.83 -2.41 2.91
N GLU A 73 -4.92 -2.14 2.21
CA GLU A 73 -6.23 -1.89 2.83
C GLU A 73 -6.70 -3.06 3.70
N LYS A 74 -6.63 -4.28 3.15
CA LYS A 74 -6.99 -5.50 3.90
C LYS A 74 -6.06 -5.72 5.08
N TYR A 75 -4.76 -5.48 4.90
CA TYR A 75 -3.77 -5.56 5.95
C TYR A 75 -4.10 -4.62 7.12
N ILE A 76 -4.37 -3.35 6.84
CA ILE A 76 -4.73 -2.36 7.85
C ILE A 76 -6.00 -2.76 8.59
N THR A 77 -7.01 -3.24 7.84
CA THR A 77 -8.29 -3.66 8.42
C THR A 77 -8.16 -4.89 9.33
N LYS A 78 -7.32 -5.85 8.96
CA LYS A 78 -7.15 -7.11 9.69
C LYS A 78 -6.26 -6.94 10.92
N PHE A 79 -5.13 -6.28 10.78
CA PHE A 79 -4.09 -6.23 11.81
C PHE A 79 -4.07 -4.93 12.61
N SER A 80 -4.77 -3.88 12.14
CA SER A 80 -4.78 -2.54 12.75
C SER A 80 -3.36 -2.05 13.13
N PRO A 81 -2.39 -2.10 12.20
CA PRO A 81 -1.01 -1.81 12.48
C PRO A 81 -0.80 -0.35 12.88
N LYS A 82 0.23 -0.08 13.68
CA LYS A 82 0.62 1.27 14.04
C LYS A 82 1.40 1.91 12.89
N LEU A 83 0.69 2.61 12.00
CA LEU A 83 1.26 3.33 10.87
C LEU A 83 1.18 4.84 11.08
N GLU A 84 2.19 5.56 10.62
CA GLU A 84 2.21 7.03 10.64
C GLU A 84 1.36 7.60 9.49
N ALA A 85 1.52 7.06 8.27
CA ALA A 85 0.69 7.42 7.13
C ALA A 85 0.68 6.32 6.05
N VAL A 86 -0.38 6.35 5.23
CA VAL A 86 -0.52 5.48 4.04
C VAL A 86 -0.90 6.33 2.84
N VAL A 87 -0.21 6.11 1.71
CA VAL A 87 -0.48 6.73 0.43
C VAL A 87 -0.91 5.67 -0.57
N PHE A 88 -2.07 5.87 -1.16
CA PHE A 88 -2.61 5.00 -2.21
C PHE A 88 -2.44 5.65 -3.57
N LEU A 89 -1.66 5.03 -4.44
CA LEU A 89 -1.46 5.47 -5.82
C LEU A 89 -2.33 4.62 -6.75
N THR A 90 -3.20 5.28 -7.52
CA THR A 90 -4.10 4.62 -8.50
C THR A 90 -4.73 3.33 -7.94
N PRO A 91 -5.52 3.42 -6.88
CA PRO A 91 -6.10 2.23 -6.26
C PRO A 91 -6.93 1.47 -7.30
N SER A 92 -6.68 0.16 -7.42
CA SER A 92 -7.48 -0.69 -8.29
C SER A 92 -8.89 -0.82 -7.70
N PRO A 93 -9.96 -0.66 -8.48
CA PRO A 93 -11.32 -0.96 -8.04
C PRO A 93 -11.50 -2.47 -7.91
N VAL A 94 -10.80 -3.07 -6.96
CA VAL A 94 -10.88 -4.51 -6.72
C VAL A 94 -12.17 -4.82 -5.97
N ILE A 95 -13.18 -5.26 -6.73
CA ILE A 95 -14.43 -5.89 -6.29
C ILE A 95 -15.44 -4.96 -5.60
N LYS A 96 -16.66 -4.88 -6.16
CA LYS A 96 -17.82 -4.10 -5.64
C LYS A 96 -18.13 -4.31 -4.14
N SER A 97 -17.73 -5.44 -3.55
CA SER A 97 -17.85 -5.71 -2.11
C SER A 97 -16.83 -4.95 -1.26
N LEU A 98 -15.65 -4.63 -1.82
CA LEU A 98 -14.64 -3.82 -1.14
C LEU A 98 -14.98 -2.33 -1.16
N GLN A 99 -15.70 -1.84 -2.18
CA GLN A 99 -16.18 -0.45 -2.20
C GLN A 99 -17.12 -0.14 -1.02
N LYS A 100 -17.96 -1.10 -0.58
CA LYS A 100 -18.81 -0.91 0.61
C LYS A 100 -17.99 -0.95 1.91
N ALA A 101 -17.04 -1.87 2.04
CA ALA A 101 -16.12 -1.92 3.17
C ALA A 101 -15.17 -0.71 3.21
N PHE A 102 -14.76 -0.22 2.03
CA PHE A 102 -13.96 0.99 1.85
C PHE A 102 -14.65 2.23 2.40
N LEU A 103 -15.93 2.45 2.06
CA LEU A 103 -16.68 3.63 2.52
C LEU A 103 -16.89 3.63 4.05
N VAL A 104 -17.05 2.48 4.67
CA VAL A 104 -17.27 2.36 6.12
C VAL A 104 -15.95 2.47 6.91
N ASN A 105 -14.88 1.85 6.45
CA ASN A 105 -13.58 1.91 7.14
C ASN A 105 -12.74 3.13 6.76
N PHE A 106 -12.90 3.67 5.56
CA PHE A 106 -12.24 4.92 5.14
C PHE A 106 -12.59 6.08 6.08
N HIS A 107 -13.83 6.12 6.57
CA HIS A 107 -14.24 7.12 7.57
C HIS A 107 -13.47 6.99 8.90
N ASN A 108 -13.12 5.77 9.30
CA ASN A 108 -12.34 5.50 10.51
C ASN A 108 -10.83 5.73 10.31
N ILE A 109 -10.31 5.45 9.12
CA ILE A 109 -8.90 5.69 8.72
C ILE A 109 -8.66 7.18 8.50
N MET A 110 -9.63 7.92 7.93
CA MET A 110 -9.55 9.39 7.76
C MET A 110 -9.64 10.17 9.09
N ARG A 111 -10.16 9.56 10.14
CA ARG A 111 -10.06 10.11 11.51
C ARG A 111 -8.65 9.99 12.10
N SER A 112 -7.85 9.07 11.63
CA SER A 112 -6.41 9.01 11.88
C SER A 112 -5.74 10.02 10.94
N LYS A 113 -5.15 11.08 11.47
CA LYS A 113 -4.73 12.35 10.82
C LYS A 113 -3.78 12.27 9.62
N SER A 114 -3.64 11.17 8.89
CA SER A 114 -2.54 10.98 7.93
C SER A 114 -2.82 10.07 6.74
N CYS A 115 -4.01 10.10 6.16
CA CYS A 115 -4.27 9.37 4.92
C CYS A 115 -4.38 10.34 3.74
N PHE A 116 -3.47 10.25 2.76
CA PHE A 116 -3.53 11.03 1.52
C PHE A 116 -3.99 10.13 0.37
N TYR A 117 -5.12 10.50 -0.24
CA TYR A 117 -5.65 9.87 -1.42
C TYR A 117 -5.26 10.71 -2.65
N PHE A 118 -4.46 10.15 -3.55
CA PHE A 118 -4.21 10.72 -4.87
C PHE A 118 -5.03 9.96 -5.92
N SER A 119 -6.17 10.51 -6.30
CA SER A 119 -6.89 10.11 -7.51
C SER A 119 -6.52 11.09 -8.62
N ASN A 120 -5.82 10.63 -9.66
CA ASN A 120 -5.80 11.37 -10.92
C ASN A 120 -7.19 11.23 -11.55
N ARG A 121 -8.11 12.16 -11.28
CA ARG A 121 -9.08 12.52 -12.30
C ARG A 121 -8.27 13.29 -13.34
N LEU A 122 -8.01 12.66 -14.45
CA LEU A 122 -7.77 13.42 -15.69
C LEU A 122 -9.08 14.16 -15.93
N ASP A 123 -9.06 15.47 -15.76
CA ASP A 123 -10.12 16.35 -16.20
C ASP A 123 -10.20 16.20 -17.72
N GLU A 124 -11.23 15.51 -18.19
CA GLU A 124 -11.61 15.55 -19.60
C GLU A 124 -12.26 16.92 -19.86
N SER A 125 -11.41 17.91 -20.02
CA SER A 125 -11.84 19.21 -20.57
C SER A 125 -10.68 19.84 -21.33
N VAL A 126 -10.50 19.39 -22.59
CA VAL A 126 -10.14 20.24 -23.74
C VAL A 126 -10.72 19.60 -24.98
#